data_1f592eafa5b7d84ddef18deb769a65b4
#
_entry.id   1f592eafa5b7d84ddef18deb769a65b4
#
_cell.length_a   1.000
_cell.length_b   1.000
_cell.length_c   1.000
_cell.angle_alpha   90.00
_cell.angle_beta   90.00
_cell.angle_gamma   90.00
#
_symmetry.space_group_name_H-M   'P 1'
#
loop_
_entity.id
_entity.type
_entity.pdbx_description
1 polymer ?
#
loop_
_entity_poly.entity_id
_entity_poly.type
_entity_poly.pdbx_seq_one_letter_code
_entity_poly.pdbx_strand_id
1 'polypeptide(L)'
;GRQSFSIESAWLEKGEAAPGETLRVRVLLRPYRGAARVEETTVRVPEQATRGTTLRVLVTDGDMLNRASRGFSFSGGGGSNASLDQLIAILNRERRNDRLYVGLFAPTPTILWDDKELPNVPLSQINVIDGRPTPGTVQILRESLASESSIPLGGPVSGVISLNLQIR
;
A
#
# COMPACT_ATOMS: atom_id res chain seq x y z
N GLY A 1 -3.65 29.11 -12.87
CA GLY A 1 -3.04 28.64 -11.64
C GLY A 1 -3.34 27.17 -11.40
N ARG A 2 -2.40 26.44 -10.86
CA ARG A 2 -2.59 25.04 -10.51
C ARG A 2 -3.60 24.93 -9.38
N GLN A 3 -4.64 24.13 -9.58
CA GLN A 3 -5.63 23.86 -8.57
C GLN A 3 -5.12 22.75 -7.65
N SER A 4 -5.23 22.95 -6.34
CA SER A 4 -4.92 21.90 -5.36
C SER A 4 -6.19 21.19 -4.93
N PHE A 5 -6.05 19.94 -4.51
CA PHE A 5 -7.16 19.08 -4.10
C PHE A 5 -6.88 18.48 -2.74
N SER A 6 -7.91 18.34 -1.93
CA SER A 6 -7.83 17.58 -0.69
C SER A 6 -8.77 16.37 -0.76
N ILE A 7 -8.30 15.25 -0.23
CA ILE A 7 -9.09 14.02 -0.11
C ILE A 7 -9.93 14.14 1.15
N GLU A 8 -11.26 14.24 1.00
CA GLU A 8 -12.16 14.36 2.14
C GLU A 8 -12.67 13.01 2.64
N SER A 9 -13.04 12.14 1.73
CA SER A 9 -13.51 10.80 2.07
C SER A 9 -13.28 9.84 0.91
N ALA A 10 -13.33 8.57 1.22
CA ALA A 10 -13.24 7.50 0.24
C ALA A 10 -14.04 6.30 0.72
N TRP A 11 -14.54 5.53 -0.21
CA TRP A 11 -15.27 4.31 0.12
C TRP A 11 -15.14 3.27 -0.99
N LEU A 12 -15.26 2.02 -0.59
CA LEU A 12 -15.27 0.89 -1.50
C LEU A 12 -16.72 0.60 -1.92
N GLU A 13 -16.88 0.11 -3.13
CA GLU A 13 -18.16 -0.38 -3.65
C GLU A 13 -18.76 -1.45 -2.72
N LYS A 14 -17.90 -2.32 -2.18
CA LYS A 14 -18.24 -3.36 -1.22
C LYS A 14 -17.13 -3.48 -0.19
N GLY A 15 -17.46 -3.90 1.03
CA GLY A 15 -16.47 -4.19 2.07
C GLY A 15 -15.79 -5.54 1.93
N GLU A 16 -16.22 -6.38 1.00
CA GLU A 16 -15.73 -7.73 0.77
C GLU A 16 -15.45 -7.96 -0.71
N ALA A 17 -14.46 -8.80 -0.99
CA ALA A 17 -14.14 -9.23 -2.34
C ALA A 17 -13.55 -10.63 -2.36
N ALA A 18 -13.72 -11.32 -3.48
CA ALA A 18 -13.04 -12.58 -3.75
C ALA A 18 -11.67 -12.33 -4.35
N PRO A 19 -10.72 -13.28 -4.23
CA PRO A 19 -9.45 -13.21 -4.97
C PRO A 19 -9.70 -13.04 -6.47
N GLY A 20 -8.96 -12.13 -7.10
CA GLY A 20 -9.09 -11.82 -8.53
C GLY A 20 -10.20 -10.83 -8.88
N GLU A 21 -11.03 -10.45 -7.93
CA GLU A 21 -12.14 -9.51 -8.17
C GLU A 21 -11.62 -8.09 -8.34
N THR A 22 -12.29 -7.32 -9.19
CA THR A 22 -12.04 -5.88 -9.38
C THR A 22 -13.12 -5.10 -8.64
N LEU A 23 -12.69 -4.16 -7.80
CA LEU A 23 -13.57 -3.30 -7.03
C LEU A 23 -13.47 -1.85 -7.46
N ARG A 24 -14.59 -1.14 -7.37
CA ARG A 24 -14.62 0.31 -7.54
C ARG A 24 -14.30 0.99 -6.22
N VAL A 25 -13.47 2.04 -6.33
CA VAL A 25 -13.15 2.93 -5.22
C VAL A 25 -13.61 4.33 -5.62
N ARG A 26 -14.39 4.95 -4.77
CA ARG A 26 -14.85 6.32 -4.95
C ARG A 26 -14.19 7.22 -3.93
N VAL A 27 -13.79 8.39 -4.40
CA VAL A 27 -13.07 9.37 -3.60
C VAL A 27 -13.75 10.72 -3.72
N LEU A 28 -14.12 11.30 -2.59
CA LEU A 28 -14.61 12.67 -2.54
C LEU A 28 -13.43 13.62 -2.42
N LEU A 29 -13.29 14.46 -3.43
CA LEU A 29 -12.21 15.46 -3.52
C LEU A 29 -12.80 16.86 -3.39
N ARG A 30 -12.11 17.69 -2.63
CA ARG A 30 -12.42 19.12 -2.56
C ARG A 30 -11.32 19.92 -3.22
N PRO A 31 -11.60 20.61 -4.34
CA PRO A 31 -10.67 21.59 -4.89
C PRO A 31 -10.51 22.77 -3.95
N TYR A 32 -9.34 23.42 -3.98
CA TYR A 32 -9.11 24.66 -3.20
C TYR A 32 -10.17 25.72 -3.53
N ARG A 33 -10.57 25.80 -4.79
CA ARG A 33 -11.67 26.67 -5.24
C ARG A 33 -12.61 25.85 -6.11
N GLY A 34 -13.84 25.75 -5.67
CA GLY A 34 -14.87 25.04 -6.42
C GLY A 34 -15.59 24.00 -5.57
N ALA A 35 -16.57 23.36 -6.19
CA ALA A 35 -17.39 22.35 -5.54
C ALA A 35 -16.64 21.03 -5.39
N ALA A 36 -16.92 20.33 -4.31
CA ALA A 36 -16.44 18.96 -4.13
C ALA A 36 -16.97 18.06 -5.25
N ARG A 37 -16.17 17.09 -5.64
CA ARG A 37 -16.54 16.14 -6.69
C ARG A 37 -16.09 14.73 -6.31
N VAL A 38 -16.78 13.73 -6.85
CA VAL A 38 -16.45 12.33 -6.67
C VAL A 38 -15.69 11.84 -7.90
N GLU A 39 -14.53 11.26 -7.65
CA GLU A 39 -13.76 10.53 -8.64
C GLU A 39 -13.85 9.04 -8.38
N GLU A 40 -13.78 8.25 -9.44
CA GLU A 40 -13.89 6.80 -9.36
C GLU A 40 -12.71 6.13 -10.05
N THR A 41 -12.18 5.10 -9.42
CA THR A 41 -11.19 4.22 -10.03
C THR A 41 -11.44 2.79 -9.58
N THR A 42 -10.65 1.86 -10.07
CA THR A 42 -10.76 0.46 -9.71
C THR A 42 -9.45 -0.06 -9.14
N VAL A 43 -9.55 -1.06 -8.26
CA VAL A 43 -8.41 -1.85 -7.80
C VAL A 43 -8.73 -3.32 -8.00
N ARG A 44 -7.71 -4.09 -8.35
CA ARG A 44 -7.85 -5.53 -8.54
C ARG A 44 -7.26 -6.28 -7.35
N VAL A 45 -8.05 -7.16 -6.77
CA VAL A 45 -7.58 -8.07 -5.72
C VAL A 45 -6.72 -9.14 -6.37
N PRO A 46 -5.51 -9.42 -5.84
CA PRO A 46 -4.67 -10.48 -6.39
C PRO A 46 -5.39 -11.84 -6.37
N GLU A 47 -5.15 -12.64 -7.38
CA GLU A 47 -5.73 -14.00 -7.46
C GLU A 47 -5.23 -14.91 -6.35
N GLN A 48 -4.02 -14.65 -5.86
CA GLN A 48 -3.41 -15.39 -4.75
C GLN A 48 -3.75 -14.83 -3.38
N ALA A 49 -4.62 -13.85 -3.27
CA ALA A 49 -5.03 -13.30 -1.98
C ALA A 49 -5.64 -14.38 -1.10
N THR A 50 -5.23 -14.42 0.15
CA THR A 50 -5.69 -15.45 1.09
C THR A 50 -7.09 -15.12 1.60
N ARG A 51 -8.02 -16.05 1.46
CA ARG A 51 -9.38 -15.91 1.96
C ARG A 51 -9.37 -15.80 3.48
N GLY A 52 -10.22 -14.93 4.00
CA GLY A 52 -10.31 -14.65 5.44
C GLY A 52 -9.34 -13.59 5.94
N THR A 53 -8.49 -13.03 5.07
CA THR A 53 -7.60 -11.92 5.44
C THR A 53 -8.24 -10.58 5.17
N THR A 54 -7.71 -9.54 5.81
CA THR A 54 -8.10 -8.15 5.57
C THR A 54 -6.98 -7.44 4.82
N LEU A 55 -7.29 -6.87 3.67
CA LEU A 55 -6.37 -6.02 2.92
C LEU A 55 -6.64 -4.56 3.22
N ARG A 56 -5.63 -3.74 3.08
CA ARG A 56 -5.74 -2.30 3.28
C ARG A 56 -5.75 -1.58 1.94
N VAL A 57 -6.70 -0.68 1.75
CA VAL A 57 -6.78 0.20 0.59
C VAL A 57 -6.36 1.59 1.05
N LEU A 58 -5.30 2.13 0.46
CA LEU A 58 -4.77 3.44 0.78
C LEU A 58 -5.09 4.40 -0.36
N VAL A 59 -5.81 5.48 -0.03
CA VAL A 59 -6.15 6.55 -0.95
C VAL A 59 -5.34 7.78 -0.57
N THR A 60 -4.45 8.23 -1.45
CA THR A 60 -3.49 9.28 -1.10
C THR A 60 -2.82 9.89 -2.34
N ASP A 61 -1.87 10.78 -2.08
CA ASP A 61 -0.97 11.33 -3.10
C ASP A 61 0.19 10.39 -3.43
N GLY A 62 0.97 10.76 -4.43
CA GLY A 62 2.10 9.96 -4.89
C GLY A 62 3.22 9.82 -3.86
N ASP A 63 3.53 10.88 -3.14
CA ASP A 63 4.62 10.87 -2.15
C ASP A 63 4.32 9.92 -0.99
N MET A 64 3.09 9.99 -0.47
CA MET A 64 2.66 9.11 0.62
C MET A 64 2.61 7.65 0.15
N LEU A 65 2.12 7.39 -1.06
CA LEU A 65 2.09 6.03 -1.59
C LEU A 65 3.52 5.50 -1.81
N ASN A 66 4.45 6.33 -2.25
CA ASN A 66 5.87 5.97 -2.35
C ASN A 66 6.43 5.57 -0.98
N ARG A 67 6.15 6.37 0.05
CA ARG A 67 6.58 6.06 1.41
C ARG A 67 5.97 4.78 1.94
N ALA A 68 4.67 4.59 1.75
CA ALA A 68 3.97 3.40 2.18
C ALA A 68 4.45 2.14 1.46
N SER A 69 4.72 2.22 0.16
CA SER A 69 5.17 1.07 -0.62
C SER A 69 6.64 0.70 -0.34
N ARG A 70 7.46 1.66 0.06
CA ARG A 70 8.81 1.37 0.55
C ARG A 70 8.78 0.71 1.93
N GLY A 71 7.74 0.99 2.71
CA GLY A 71 7.47 0.36 3.99
C GLY A 71 8.65 0.35 4.92
N PHE A 72 8.74 -0.69 5.72
CA PHE A 72 9.79 -0.91 6.69
C PHE A 72 11.09 -1.44 6.08
N SER A 73 11.22 -1.46 4.77
CA SER A 73 12.46 -1.91 4.10
C SER A 73 13.70 -1.12 4.56
N PHE A 74 13.48 0.05 5.14
CA PHE A 74 14.55 0.92 5.64
C PHE A 74 14.64 0.99 7.16
N SER A 75 13.73 0.40 7.91
CA SER A 75 13.74 0.45 9.37
C SER A 75 14.67 -0.60 10.01
N GLY A 76 15.15 -1.53 9.25
CA GLY A 76 16.19 -2.45 9.68
C GLY A 76 17.56 -1.83 9.44
N GLY A 77 18.12 -1.28 10.48
CA GLY A 77 19.45 -0.73 10.57
C GLY A 77 20.39 -0.80 9.38
N GLY A 78 20.86 0.34 8.96
CA GLY A 78 22.19 0.57 8.47
C GLY A 78 22.70 -0.22 7.26
N GLY A 79 21.90 -0.89 6.56
CA GLY A 79 22.31 -1.49 5.30
C GLY A 79 22.01 -0.58 4.12
N SER A 80 22.72 0.51 4.02
CA SER A 80 22.59 1.44 2.91
C SER A 80 23.13 0.90 1.58
N ASN A 81 23.14 -0.39 1.40
CA ASN A 81 23.53 -1.02 0.16
C ASN A 81 22.29 -1.32 -0.71
N ALA A 82 21.38 -0.35 -0.79
CA ALA A 82 20.49 -0.33 -1.92
C ALA A 82 21.38 -0.26 -3.16
N SER A 83 21.36 -1.29 -3.98
CA SER A 83 22.13 -1.27 -5.23
C SER A 83 21.66 -0.09 -6.08
N LEU A 84 22.52 0.43 -6.92
CA LEU A 84 22.17 1.48 -7.87
C LEU A 84 20.94 1.11 -8.69
N ASP A 85 20.78 -0.16 -9.02
CA ASP A 85 19.63 -0.68 -9.75
C ASP A 85 18.33 -0.54 -8.95
N GLN A 86 18.38 -0.73 -7.65
CA GLN A 86 17.22 -0.52 -6.76
C GLN A 86 16.86 0.95 -6.67
N LEU A 87 17.84 1.83 -6.59
CA LEU A 87 17.63 3.28 -6.60
C LEU A 87 17.02 3.74 -7.93
N ILE A 88 17.53 3.24 -9.04
CA ILE A 88 17.00 3.55 -10.39
C ILE A 88 15.55 3.03 -10.49
N ALA A 89 15.27 1.83 -10.01
CA ALA A 89 13.91 1.27 -10.01
C ALA A 89 12.96 2.12 -9.16
N ILE A 90 13.41 2.63 -8.02
CA ILE A 90 12.65 3.54 -7.18
C ILE A 90 12.36 4.85 -7.90
N LEU A 91 13.38 5.45 -8.52
CA LEU A 91 13.24 6.69 -9.28
C LEU A 91 12.33 6.53 -10.49
N ASN A 92 12.42 5.42 -11.20
CA ASN A 92 11.55 5.14 -12.34
C ASN A 92 10.10 4.84 -11.96
N ARG A 93 9.86 4.51 -10.70
CA ARG A 93 8.52 4.33 -10.13
C ARG A 93 8.02 5.57 -9.42
N GLU A 94 8.72 6.68 -9.57
CA GLU A 94 8.34 7.92 -8.92
C GLU A 94 6.93 8.34 -9.35
N ARG A 95 6.04 8.42 -8.38
CA ARG A 95 4.66 8.80 -8.60
C ARG A 95 4.55 10.32 -8.65
N ARG A 96 3.64 10.79 -9.48
CA ARG A 96 3.45 12.23 -9.70
C ARG A 96 2.58 12.84 -8.61
N ASN A 97 2.90 14.09 -8.23
CA ASN A 97 2.13 14.82 -7.22
C ASN A 97 0.79 15.35 -7.72
N ASP A 98 0.56 15.35 -9.02
CA ASP A 98 -0.67 15.82 -9.64
C ASP A 98 -1.69 14.71 -9.90
N ARG A 99 -1.54 13.57 -9.25
CA ARG A 99 -2.42 12.42 -9.39
C ARG A 99 -2.88 11.92 -8.02
N LEU A 100 -4.11 11.45 -8.01
CA LEU A 100 -4.65 10.68 -6.91
C LEU A 100 -4.29 9.21 -7.10
N TYR A 101 -3.81 8.58 -6.06
CA TYR A 101 -3.43 7.16 -6.10
C TYR A 101 -4.29 6.33 -5.14
N VAL A 102 -4.62 5.14 -5.59
CA VAL A 102 -5.27 4.12 -4.77
C VAL A 102 -4.36 2.87 -4.80
N GLY A 103 -3.85 2.51 -3.65
CA GLY A 103 -2.98 1.33 -3.49
C GLY A 103 -3.66 0.26 -2.66
N LEU A 104 -3.57 -0.98 -3.09
CA LEU A 104 -4.04 -2.14 -2.35
C LEU A 104 -2.84 -2.85 -1.73
N PHE A 105 -2.84 -2.96 -0.40
CA PHE A 105 -1.78 -3.59 0.36
C PHE A 105 -2.24 -4.91 0.93
N ALA A 106 -1.43 -5.93 0.73
CA ALA A 106 -1.66 -7.26 1.27
C ALA A 106 -0.62 -7.57 2.35
N PRO A 107 -1.01 -8.22 3.45
CA PRO A 107 -0.05 -8.63 4.47
C PRO A 107 0.92 -9.65 3.90
N THR A 108 2.20 -9.40 4.11
CA THR A 108 3.27 -10.32 3.72
C THR A 108 4.07 -10.63 4.98
N PRO A 109 4.01 -11.86 5.49
CA PRO A 109 4.80 -12.23 6.65
C PRO A 109 6.28 -12.20 6.31
N THR A 110 7.04 -11.54 7.17
CA THR A 110 8.49 -11.40 7.04
C THR A 110 9.15 -11.72 8.37
N ILE A 111 10.29 -12.39 8.35
CA ILE A 111 11.09 -12.67 9.54
C ILE A 111 12.41 -11.92 9.41
N LEU A 112 12.78 -11.21 10.47
CA LEU A 112 14.11 -10.64 10.62
C LEU A 112 14.96 -11.61 11.44
N TRP A 113 16.04 -12.08 10.85
CA TRP A 113 17.00 -12.94 11.50
C TRP A 113 18.36 -12.24 11.50
N ASP A 114 18.88 -11.92 12.69
CA ASP A 114 20.14 -11.18 12.83
C ASP A 114 20.23 -9.94 11.91
N ASP A 115 19.17 -9.12 11.92
CA ASP A 115 19.00 -7.93 11.07
C ASP A 115 18.89 -8.21 9.57
N LYS A 116 18.72 -9.48 9.18
CA LYS A 116 18.43 -9.84 7.78
C LYS A 116 16.96 -10.16 7.60
N GLU A 117 16.40 -9.56 6.59
CA GLU A 117 15.03 -9.82 6.20
C GLU A 117 14.95 -11.12 5.41
N LEU A 118 14.07 -12.02 5.84
CA LEU A 118 13.77 -13.26 5.13
C LEU A 118 12.37 -13.14 4.50
N PRO A 119 12.27 -12.77 3.22
CA PRO A 119 10.98 -12.66 2.56
C PRO A 119 10.38 -14.04 2.25
N ASN A 120 9.06 -14.08 2.20
CA ASN A 120 8.29 -15.25 1.77
C ASN A 120 8.49 -16.52 2.63
N VAL A 121 8.64 -16.35 3.92
CA VAL A 121 8.70 -17.51 4.83
C VAL A 121 7.33 -18.17 4.92
N PRO A 122 7.23 -19.49 4.76
CA PRO A 122 5.96 -20.21 4.90
C PRO A 122 5.33 -20.00 6.28
N LEU A 123 4.01 -19.85 6.31
CA LEU A 123 3.27 -19.60 7.57
C LEU A 123 3.53 -20.70 8.61
N SER A 124 3.73 -21.92 8.20
CA SER A 124 4.05 -23.02 9.10
C SER A 124 5.38 -22.81 9.85
N GLN A 125 6.36 -22.23 9.19
CA GLN A 125 7.64 -21.90 9.83
C GLN A 125 7.52 -20.71 10.76
N ILE A 126 6.67 -19.75 10.41
CA ILE A 126 6.40 -18.57 11.25
C ILE A 126 5.79 -19.01 12.58
N ASN A 127 4.80 -19.91 12.54
CA ASN A 127 4.14 -20.41 13.74
C ASN A 127 5.09 -21.15 14.67
N VAL A 128 6.05 -21.88 14.13
CA VAL A 128 7.08 -22.57 14.91
C VAL A 128 8.01 -21.58 15.60
N ILE A 129 8.34 -20.49 14.93
CA ILE A 129 9.22 -19.45 15.48
C ILE A 129 8.49 -18.64 16.56
N ASP A 130 7.21 -18.33 16.37
CA ASP A 130 6.39 -17.62 17.36
C ASP A 130 6.27 -18.37 18.69
N GLY A 131 6.21 -19.70 18.65
CA GLY A 131 6.11 -20.52 19.85
C GLY A 131 7.40 -20.54 20.69
N ARG A 132 8.51 -20.08 20.15
CA ARG A 132 9.82 -20.07 20.83
C ARG A 132 10.61 -18.82 20.43
N PRO A 133 10.48 -17.71 21.19
CA PRO A 133 11.29 -16.55 20.88
C PRO A 133 12.78 -16.88 21.00
N THR A 134 13.46 -16.89 19.88
CA THR A 134 14.90 -17.06 19.82
C THR A 134 15.55 -15.68 19.84
N PRO A 135 16.56 -15.43 20.67
CA PRO A 135 17.27 -14.14 20.64
C PRO A 135 17.77 -13.81 19.23
N GLY A 136 17.48 -12.60 18.76
CA GLY A 136 17.86 -12.13 17.43
C GLY A 136 16.85 -12.40 16.32
N THR A 137 15.74 -13.09 16.60
CA THR A 137 14.68 -13.32 15.62
C THR A 137 13.45 -12.48 15.97
N VAL A 138 13.02 -11.63 15.05
CA VAL A 138 11.81 -10.80 15.18
C VAL A 138 10.89 -11.10 14.01
N GLN A 139 9.66 -11.47 14.32
CA GLN A 139 8.61 -11.61 13.30
C GLN A 139 7.93 -10.28 13.11
N ILE A 140 7.84 -9.83 11.86
CA ILE A 140 7.14 -8.62 11.48
C ILE A 140 6.13 -8.97 10.40
N LEU A 141 4.86 -8.60 10.64
CA LEU A 141 3.85 -8.59 9.61
C LEU A 141 4.01 -7.29 8.82
N ARG A 142 4.36 -7.42 7.56
CA ARG A 142 4.47 -6.30 6.65
C ARG A 142 3.35 -6.32 5.65
N GLU A 143 3.03 -5.14 5.19
CA GLU A 143 2.16 -4.98 4.03
C GLU A 143 3.01 -4.66 2.82
N SER A 144 2.71 -5.29 1.71
CA SER A 144 3.31 -4.99 0.42
C SER A 144 2.24 -4.53 -0.56
N LEU A 145 2.62 -3.62 -1.45
CA LEU A 145 1.72 -3.12 -2.48
C LEU A 145 1.43 -4.23 -3.49
N ALA A 146 0.17 -4.63 -3.57
CA ALA A 146 -0.27 -5.71 -4.45
C ALA A 146 -0.81 -5.18 -5.78
N SER A 147 -1.50 -4.03 -5.76
CA SER A 147 -2.00 -3.38 -6.96
C SER A 147 -2.19 -1.89 -6.70
N GLU A 148 -2.21 -1.11 -7.76
CA GLU A 148 -2.48 0.32 -7.67
C GLU A 148 -3.19 0.84 -8.90
N SER A 149 -3.89 1.95 -8.72
CA SER A 149 -4.47 2.73 -9.80
C SER A 149 -4.30 4.22 -9.49
N SER A 150 -4.48 5.05 -10.51
CA SER A 150 -4.33 6.49 -10.33
C SER A 150 -5.29 7.27 -11.22
N ILE A 151 -5.59 8.48 -10.79
CA ILE A 151 -6.45 9.42 -11.51
C ILE A 151 -5.68 10.74 -11.64
N PRO A 152 -5.50 11.27 -12.86
CA PRO A 152 -4.89 12.59 -13.03
C PRO A 152 -5.86 13.69 -12.59
N LEU A 153 -5.37 14.63 -11.79
CA LEU A 153 -6.19 15.72 -11.27
C LEU A 153 -5.75 17.09 -11.76
N GLY A 154 -4.56 17.21 -12.32
CA GLY A 154 -4.04 18.47 -12.82
C GLY A 154 -3.52 19.42 -11.75
N GLY A 155 -3.31 18.95 -10.54
CA GLY A 155 -2.75 19.74 -9.45
C GLY A 155 -2.40 18.91 -8.22
N PRO A 156 -1.73 19.52 -7.23
CA PRO A 156 -1.31 18.79 -6.03
C PRO A 156 -2.49 18.20 -5.26
N VAL A 157 -2.26 17.04 -4.68
CA VAL A 157 -3.25 16.32 -3.87
C VAL A 157 -2.72 16.18 -2.46
N SER A 158 -3.56 16.39 -1.47
CA SER A 158 -3.24 16.21 -0.06
C SER A 158 -4.28 15.32 0.62
N GLY A 159 -3.85 14.67 1.70
CA GLY A 159 -4.71 13.80 2.49
C GLY A 159 -4.41 12.33 2.30
N VAL A 160 -4.90 11.54 3.24
CA VAL A 160 -4.70 10.11 3.29
C VAL A 160 -5.93 9.47 3.91
N ILE A 161 -6.46 8.44 3.27
CA ILE A 161 -7.55 7.63 3.82
C ILE A 161 -7.17 6.16 3.67
N SER A 162 -7.34 5.42 4.75
CA SER A 162 -7.13 3.98 4.79
C SER A 162 -8.46 3.28 4.96
N LEU A 163 -8.73 2.31 4.09
CA LEU A 163 -9.94 1.50 4.11
C LEU A 163 -9.56 0.03 4.27
N ASN A 164 -10.47 -0.75 4.85
CA ASN A 164 -10.28 -2.19 5.03
C ASN A 164 -11.14 -2.95 4.01
N LEU A 165 -10.55 -3.99 3.41
CA LEU A 165 -11.23 -4.88 2.48
C LEU A 165 -11.07 -6.31 2.97
N GLN A 166 -12.19 -6.98 3.23
CA GLN A 166 -12.21 -8.39 3.62
C GLN A 166 -12.15 -9.30 2.41
N ILE A 167 -11.30 -10.31 2.44
CA ILE A 167 -11.22 -11.33 1.38
C ILE A 167 -12.06 -12.53 1.79
N ARG A 168 -13.10 -12.77 1.02
CA ARG A 168 -14.04 -13.88 1.23
C ARG A 168 -13.69 -15.14 0.46
#